data_0a429f17a91ac3f5974328ee590c4f31
#
_entry.id   0a429f17a91ac3f5974328ee590c4f31
#
_cell.length_a   1.000
_cell.length_b   1.000
_cell.length_c   1.000
_cell.angle_alpha   90.00
_cell.angle_beta   90.00
_cell.angle_gamma   90.00
#
_symmetry.space_group_name_H-M   'P 1'
#
loop_
_entity.id
_entity.type
_entity.pdbx_description
1 polymer ?
#
loop_
_entity_poly.entity_id
_entity_poly.type
_entity_poly.pdbx_seq_one_letter_code
_entity_poly.pdbx_strand_id
1 'polypeptide(L)'
;MSEARDPGATAGEVAGARPKPAPDPLAIDESVIPQIDALTLTRGRPLIVSDADEVLLQFLVGLERYLETQGLWLDLTSFALTGNIRRRDTNEPVPPSEMPALMDGFFVASTHELDVVPGAAEALDALSERAQVVVLTNVPLEQKAKREACLGAHGIPWPVIANKGLKGGAVRRLAARVEAPVFFLDDIPHNLTSVAKAHMPTHLIHFIADPRLSKLLGPAKDSHFHTTEWSKARTFIEEKLAAEGF
;
A
#
# COMPACT_ATOMS: atom_id res chain seq x y z
N MET A 1 11.30 -35.56 -65.83
CA MET A 1 10.43 -34.37 -65.68
C MET A 1 9.48 -34.63 -64.53
N SER A 2 9.72 -34.01 -63.40
CA SER A 2 8.75 -33.91 -62.29
C SER A 2 9.20 -32.73 -61.43
N GLU A 3 8.37 -31.70 -61.46
CA GLU A 3 8.59 -30.44 -60.75
C GLU A 3 8.27 -30.61 -59.25
N ALA A 4 9.25 -30.26 -58.42
CA ALA A 4 9.04 -30.10 -56.98
C ALA A 4 8.46 -28.73 -56.68
N ARG A 5 7.27 -28.67 -56.00
CA ARG A 5 6.67 -27.46 -55.46
C ARG A 5 7.27 -27.16 -54.10
N ASP A 6 7.80 -25.97 -53.97
CA ASP A 6 8.23 -25.36 -52.72
C ASP A 6 6.98 -24.80 -51.94
N PRO A 7 6.78 -25.12 -50.64
CA PRO A 7 5.81 -24.46 -49.81
C PRO A 7 6.49 -23.36 -48.96
N GLY A 8 6.50 -22.15 -49.45
CA GLY A 8 6.89 -20.99 -48.70
C GLY A 8 5.97 -20.78 -47.48
N ALA A 9 6.44 -21.12 -46.30
CA ALA A 9 5.81 -20.77 -45.03
C ALA A 9 6.29 -19.39 -44.63
N THR A 10 5.41 -18.43 -44.76
CA THR A 10 5.57 -17.09 -44.14
C THR A 10 5.38 -17.20 -42.66
N ALA A 11 6.51 -17.11 -41.91
CA ALA A 11 6.49 -16.92 -40.47
C ALA A 11 5.93 -15.52 -40.16
N GLY A 12 4.68 -15.47 -39.66
CA GLY A 12 4.11 -14.26 -39.11
C GLY A 12 4.89 -13.85 -37.86
N GLU A 13 5.62 -12.75 -37.94
CA GLU A 13 6.21 -12.07 -36.80
C GLU A 13 5.08 -11.63 -35.84
N VAL A 14 4.98 -12.32 -34.72
CA VAL A 14 4.17 -11.87 -33.59
C VAL A 14 4.89 -10.63 -33.02
N ALA A 15 4.36 -9.45 -33.35
CA ALA A 15 4.85 -8.19 -32.80
C ALA A 15 4.74 -8.24 -31.27
N GLY A 16 5.85 -8.51 -30.60
CA GLY A 16 5.94 -8.49 -29.14
C GLY A 16 5.57 -7.10 -28.62
N ALA A 17 4.51 -7.02 -27.83
CA ALA A 17 4.14 -5.78 -27.14
C ALA A 17 5.35 -5.29 -26.34
N ARG A 18 5.79 -4.06 -26.60
CA ARG A 18 6.88 -3.43 -25.85
C ARG A 18 6.50 -3.43 -24.36
N PRO A 19 7.41 -3.84 -23.46
CA PRO A 19 7.12 -3.77 -22.02
C PRO A 19 6.76 -2.33 -21.65
N LYS A 20 5.69 -2.17 -20.86
CA LYS A 20 5.32 -0.85 -20.35
C LYS A 20 6.50 -0.28 -19.55
N PRO A 21 6.86 0.99 -19.74
CA PRO A 21 7.91 1.61 -18.94
C PRO A 21 7.60 1.48 -17.46
N ALA A 22 8.63 1.28 -16.64
CA ALA A 22 8.48 1.24 -15.20
C ALA A 22 7.84 2.56 -14.72
N PRO A 23 6.91 2.51 -13.75
CA PRO A 23 6.27 3.71 -13.24
C PRO A 23 7.33 4.65 -12.63
N ASP A 24 7.19 5.95 -12.89
CA ASP A 24 8.08 6.97 -12.35
C ASP A 24 7.88 7.07 -10.81
N PRO A 25 8.92 6.84 -10.01
CA PRO A 25 8.82 6.93 -8.54
C PRO A 25 8.54 8.36 -8.04
N LEU A 26 8.74 9.38 -8.86
CA LEU A 26 8.49 10.78 -8.53
C LEU A 26 7.11 11.26 -8.98
N ALA A 27 6.40 10.48 -9.77
CA ALA A 27 5.06 10.84 -10.23
C ALA A 27 4.10 10.99 -9.05
N ILE A 28 3.25 12.02 -9.10
CA ILE A 28 2.13 12.24 -8.19
C ILE A 28 0.88 12.40 -9.05
N ASP A 29 -0.17 11.67 -8.75
CA ASP A 29 -1.46 11.88 -9.40
C ASP A 29 -2.00 13.26 -9.04
N GLU A 30 -2.61 13.95 -10.00
CA GLU A 30 -3.11 15.33 -9.83
C GLU A 30 -4.14 15.46 -8.70
N SER A 31 -4.90 14.40 -8.40
CA SER A 31 -5.87 14.37 -7.31
C SER A 31 -5.23 14.37 -5.91
N VAL A 32 -3.96 13.98 -5.79
CA VAL A 32 -3.23 13.87 -4.52
C VAL A 32 -2.65 15.22 -4.09
N ILE A 33 -2.23 16.05 -5.04
CA ILE A 33 -1.56 17.33 -4.77
C ILE A 33 -2.39 18.25 -3.88
N PRO A 34 -3.66 18.56 -4.19
CA PRO A 34 -4.48 19.43 -3.35
C PRO A 34 -4.74 18.87 -1.95
N GLN A 35 -4.79 17.54 -1.80
CA GLN A 35 -4.95 16.92 -0.49
C GLN A 35 -3.70 17.15 0.39
N ILE A 36 -2.49 17.01 -0.18
CA ILE A 36 -1.25 17.32 0.52
C ILE A 36 -1.18 18.81 0.88
N ASP A 37 -1.52 19.70 -0.06
CA ASP A 37 -1.40 21.15 0.14
C ASP A 37 -2.39 21.68 1.18
N ALA A 38 -3.54 21.03 1.37
CA ALA A 38 -4.53 21.38 2.39
C ALA A 38 -4.10 20.98 3.82
N LEU A 39 -3.08 20.13 3.99
CA LEU A 39 -2.62 19.75 5.33
C LEU A 39 -1.98 20.94 6.07
N THR A 40 -2.21 21.00 7.37
CA THR A 40 -1.45 21.87 8.27
C THR A 40 -0.30 21.08 8.88
N LEU A 41 0.92 21.29 8.36
CA LEU A 41 2.13 20.63 8.83
C LEU A 41 3.08 21.65 9.47
N THR A 42 3.67 21.29 10.59
CA THR A 42 4.65 22.11 11.32
C THR A 42 6.06 21.80 10.84
N ARG A 43 6.75 22.81 10.32
CA ARG A 43 8.16 22.71 9.93
C ARG A 43 9.05 22.44 11.17
N GLY A 44 10.06 21.61 11.03
CA GLY A 44 10.94 21.21 12.12
C GLY A 44 10.35 20.14 13.05
N ARG A 45 9.13 19.65 12.81
CA ARG A 45 8.52 18.56 13.56
C ARG A 45 8.51 17.27 12.72
N PRO A 46 9.02 16.13 13.24
CA PRO A 46 9.05 14.87 12.52
C PRO A 46 7.69 14.44 11.97
N LEU A 47 7.70 13.63 10.91
CA LEU A 47 6.49 13.17 10.24
C LEU A 47 6.47 11.65 10.09
N ILE A 48 5.38 11.04 10.51
CA ILE A 48 5.06 9.65 10.26
C ILE A 48 4.02 9.60 9.14
N VAL A 49 4.37 8.93 8.04
CA VAL A 49 3.47 8.65 6.92
C VAL A 49 3.18 7.16 6.93
N SER A 50 1.96 6.78 7.23
CA SER A 50 1.55 5.37 7.31
C SER A 50 0.58 5.02 6.18
N ASP A 51 0.78 3.85 5.55
CA ASP A 51 -0.32 3.23 4.81
C ASP A 51 -1.45 2.83 5.77
N ALA A 52 -2.63 2.54 5.22
CA ALA A 52 -3.76 2.05 5.97
C ALA A 52 -3.90 0.53 5.87
N ASP A 53 -3.97 -0.02 4.65
CA ASP A 53 -4.26 -1.42 4.42
C ASP A 53 -3.05 -2.30 4.80
N GLU A 54 -3.27 -3.35 5.59
CA GLU A 54 -2.23 -4.23 6.19
C GLU A 54 -1.19 -3.52 7.08
N VAL A 55 -1.42 -2.23 7.40
CA VAL A 55 -0.59 -1.46 8.34
C VAL A 55 -1.41 -0.98 9.54
N LEU A 56 -2.50 -0.25 9.30
CA LEU A 56 -3.42 0.25 10.33
C LEU A 56 -4.69 -0.57 10.42
N LEU A 57 -5.11 -1.15 9.31
CA LEU A 57 -6.36 -1.91 9.16
C LEU A 57 -6.06 -3.30 8.60
N GLN A 58 -6.78 -4.31 9.08
CA GLN A 58 -6.67 -5.70 8.68
C GLN A 58 -7.38 -5.91 7.33
N PHE A 59 -6.75 -5.45 6.26
CA PHE A 59 -7.29 -5.49 4.90
C PHE A 59 -7.61 -6.91 4.45
N LEU A 60 -6.67 -7.84 4.64
CA LEU A 60 -6.83 -9.22 4.16
C LEU A 60 -8.02 -9.92 4.83
N VAL A 61 -8.18 -9.74 6.14
CA VAL A 61 -9.31 -10.29 6.90
C VAL A 61 -10.64 -9.69 6.41
N GLY A 62 -10.66 -8.40 6.17
CA GLY A 62 -11.84 -7.72 5.60
C GLY A 62 -12.15 -8.20 4.18
N LEU A 63 -11.13 -8.39 3.36
CA LEU A 63 -11.28 -8.92 2.00
C LEU A 63 -11.82 -10.35 2.04
N GLU A 64 -11.29 -11.24 2.87
CA GLU A 64 -11.79 -12.62 3.01
C GLU A 64 -13.27 -12.64 3.39
N ARG A 65 -13.71 -11.80 4.33
CA ARG A 65 -15.14 -11.65 4.69
C ARG A 65 -15.99 -11.22 3.49
N TYR A 66 -15.52 -10.22 2.74
CA TYR A 66 -16.22 -9.77 1.54
C TYR A 66 -16.30 -10.86 0.48
N LEU A 67 -15.18 -11.54 0.18
CA LEU A 67 -15.12 -12.63 -0.80
C LEU A 67 -16.11 -13.74 -0.45
N GLU A 68 -16.27 -14.07 0.83
CA GLU A 68 -17.23 -15.06 1.28
C GLU A 68 -18.67 -14.72 0.89
N THR A 69 -19.07 -13.45 0.98
CA THR A 69 -20.39 -12.98 0.53
C THR A 69 -20.58 -13.06 -0.98
N GLN A 70 -19.48 -13.11 -1.75
CA GLN A 70 -19.48 -13.23 -3.21
C GLN A 70 -19.35 -14.69 -3.70
N GLY A 71 -19.37 -15.67 -2.81
CA GLY A 71 -19.12 -17.08 -3.17
C GLY A 71 -17.67 -17.34 -3.61
N LEU A 72 -16.74 -16.50 -3.18
CA LEU A 72 -15.32 -16.57 -3.47
C LEU A 72 -14.52 -16.93 -2.21
N TRP A 73 -13.26 -17.27 -2.38
CA TRP A 73 -12.32 -17.48 -1.29
C TRP A 73 -10.89 -17.14 -1.72
N LEU A 74 -10.02 -16.87 -0.77
CA LEU A 74 -8.62 -16.53 -1.02
C LEU A 74 -7.73 -17.75 -0.76
N ASP A 75 -7.07 -18.22 -1.82
CA ASP A 75 -6.02 -19.25 -1.77
C ASP A 75 -4.65 -18.55 -1.66
N LEU A 76 -4.25 -18.23 -0.43
CA LEU A 76 -3.08 -17.38 -0.15
C LEU A 76 -1.76 -18.14 -0.39
N THR A 77 -1.42 -18.36 -1.66
CA THR A 77 -0.18 -19.05 -2.08
C THR A 77 0.93 -18.08 -2.49
N SER A 78 0.60 -16.80 -2.71
CA SER A 78 1.54 -15.72 -3.02
C SER A 78 0.99 -14.39 -2.51
N PHE A 79 1.80 -13.34 -2.55
CA PHE A 79 1.38 -11.99 -2.14
C PHE A 79 0.38 -11.34 -3.11
N ALA A 80 0.30 -11.78 -4.35
CA ALA A 80 -0.62 -11.24 -5.34
C ALA A 80 -2.05 -11.70 -5.07
N LEU A 81 -3.04 -10.80 -5.18
CA LEU A 81 -4.46 -11.18 -5.14
C LEU A 81 -4.90 -11.87 -6.44
N THR A 82 -4.42 -11.36 -7.59
CA THR A 82 -4.71 -11.96 -8.89
C THR A 82 -4.17 -13.38 -8.99
N GLY A 83 -5.03 -14.33 -9.31
CA GLY A 83 -4.72 -15.76 -9.40
C GLY A 83 -4.94 -16.50 -8.08
N ASN A 84 -5.01 -15.79 -6.94
CA ASN A 84 -5.25 -16.39 -5.62
C ASN A 84 -6.71 -16.30 -5.16
N ILE A 85 -7.53 -15.45 -5.77
CA ILE A 85 -8.98 -15.42 -5.49
C ILE A 85 -9.65 -16.48 -6.37
N ARG A 86 -10.41 -17.38 -5.75
CA ARG A 86 -11.04 -18.55 -6.40
C ARG A 86 -12.54 -18.61 -6.14
N ARG A 87 -13.28 -19.20 -7.08
CA ARG A 87 -14.70 -19.52 -6.94
C ARG A 87 -14.87 -20.71 -5.99
N ARG A 88 -15.83 -20.67 -5.07
CA ARG A 88 -16.05 -21.76 -4.10
C ARG A 88 -16.61 -23.01 -4.74
N ASP A 89 -17.44 -22.87 -5.77
CA ASP A 89 -18.12 -23.97 -6.46
C ASP A 89 -17.22 -24.75 -7.42
N THR A 90 -16.39 -24.06 -8.20
CA THR A 90 -15.55 -24.68 -9.25
C THR A 90 -14.09 -24.78 -8.87
N ASN A 91 -13.65 -24.05 -7.83
CA ASN A 91 -12.25 -23.86 -7.46
C ASN A 91 -11.39 -23.22 -8.55
N GLU A 92 -12.02 -22.61 -9.56
CA GLU A 92 -11.30 -21.88 -10.61
C GLU A 92 -10.88 -20.50 -10.12
N PRO A 93 -9.71 -20.00 -10.54
CA PRO A 93 -9.30 -18.63 -10.21
C PRO A 93 -10.21 -17.62 -10.89
N VAL A 94 -10.48 -16.51 -10.20
CA VAL A 94 -11.18 -15.36 -10.79
C VAL A 94 -10.31 -14.77 -11.90
N PRO A 95 -10.86 -14.57 -13.12
CA PRO A 95 -10.13 -14.01 -14.23
C PRO A 95 -9.55 -12.63 -13.91
N PRO A 96 -8.33 -12.30 -14.39
CA PRO A 96 -7.73 -10.97 -14.17
C PRO A 96 -8.61 -9.80 -14.62
N SER A 97 -9.46 -10.00 -15.63
CA SER A 97 -10.41 -8.99 -16.11
C SER A 97 -11.54 -8.67 -15.14
N GLU A 98 -11.89 -9.57 -14.22
CA GLU A 98 -12.92 -9.36 -13.21
C GLU A 98 -12.35 -8.70 -11.93
N MET A 99 -11.03 -8.75 -11.72
CA MET A 99 -10.39 -8.24 -10.51
C MET A 99 -10.66 -6.77 -10.21
N PRO A 100 -10.62 -5.83 -11.19
CA PRO A 100 -10.93 -4.43 -10.90
C PRO A 100 -12.34 -4.24 -10.32
N ALA A 101 -13.36 -4.83 -10.94
CA ALA A 101 -14.75 -4.72 -10.47
C ALA A 101 -14.94 -5.37 -9.08
N LEU A 102 -14.27 -6.49 -8.81
CA LEU A 102 -14.29 -7.15 -7.52
C LEU A 102 -13.68 -6.26 -6.42
N MET A 103 -12.55 -5.63 -6.70
CA MET A 103 -11.89 -4.73 -5.75
C MET A 103 -12.68 -3.44 -5.54
N ASP A 104 -13.26 -2.86 -6.59
CA ASP A 104 -14.17 -1.71 -6.47
C ASP A 104 -15.36 -2.05 -5.57
N GLY A 105 -15.98 -3.23 -5.78
CA GLY A 105 -17.06 -3.74 -4.94
C GLY A 105 -16.65 -3.88 -3.47
N PHE A 106 -15.46 -4.43 -3.22
CA PHE A 106 -14.90 -4.53 -1.87
C PHE A 106 -14.74 -3.16 -1.21
N PHE A 107 -14.11 -2.19 -1.88
CA PHE A 107 -13.93 -0.86 -1.32
C PHE A 107 -15.27 -0.15 -1.06
N VAL A 108 -16.26 -0.31 -1.92
CA VAL A 108 -17.60 0.26 -1.70
C VAL A 108 -18.27 -0.35 -0.48
N ALA A 109 -18.20 -1.68 -0.33
CA ALA A 109 -18.88 -2.42 0.73
C ALA A 109 -18.15 -2.33 2.08
N SER A 110 -16.82 -2.44 2.10
CA SER A 110 -16.08 -2.80 3.31
C SER A 110 -15.15 -1.72 3.85
N THR A 111 -14.90 -0.62 3.12
CA THR A 111 -13.94 0.43 3.55
C THR A 111 -14.23 0.98 4.96
N HIS A 112 -15.47 0.98 5.41
CA HIS A 112 -15.90 1.52 6.70
C HIS A 112 -15.97 0.48 7.83
N GLU A 113 -15.73 -0.81 7.54
CA GLU A 113 -15.93 -1.95 8.46
C GLU A 113 -14.66 -2.73 8.75
N LEU A 114 -13.49 -2.26 8.27
CA LEU A 114 -12.23 -2.96 8.52
C LEU A 114 -11.83 -2.86 9.98
N ASP A 115 -11.34 -3.97 10.53
CA ASP A 115 -10.82 -4.01 11.88
C ASP A 115 -9.46 -3.32 11.95
N VAL A 116 -9.17 -2.69 13.08
CA VAL A 116 -7.86 -2.09 13.34
C VAL A 116 -6.80 -3.16 13.59
N VAL A 117 -5.58 -2.90 13.15
CA VAL A 117 -4.42 -3.72 13.52
C VAL A 117 -4.11 -3.50 15.01
N PRO A 118 -3.96 -4.58 15.80
CA PRO A 118 -3.71 -4.45 17.24
C PRO A 118 -2.50 -3.56 17.56
N GLY A 119 -2.69 -2.61 18.45
CA GLY A 119 -1.66 -1.68 18.91
C GLY A 119 -1.40 -0.49 17.99
N ALA A 120 -2.08 -0.37 16.83
CA ALA A 120 -1.87 0.72 15.89
C ALA A 120 -2.28 2.08 16.49
N ALA A 121 -3.47 2.15 17.08
CA ALA A 121 -3.99 3.40 17.64
C ALA A 121 -3.13 3.88 18.81
N GLU A 122 -2.83 3.00 19.75
CA GLU A 122 -2.02 3.31 20.93
C GLU A 122 -0.57 3.71 20.57
N ALA A 123 0.01 3.04 19.55
CA ALA A 123 1.35 3.37 19.09
C ALA A 123 1.39 4.74 18.43
N LEU A 124 0.44 5.03 17.55
CA LEU A 124 0.36 6.32 16.86
C LEU A 124 0.00 7.46 17.82
N ASP A 125 -0.87 7.24 18.81
CA ASP A 125 -1.20 8.22 19.84
C ASP A 125 0.06 8.63 20.61
N ALA A 126 0.81 7.67 21.13
CA ALA A 126 2.06 7.94 21.82
C ALA A 126 3.12 8.62 20.94
N LEU A 127 3.26 8.20 19.69
CA LEU A 127 4.18 8.82 18.72
C LEU A 127 3.75 10.24 18.33
N SER A 128 2.46 10.54 18.39
CA SER A 128 1.92 11.85 18.04
C SER A 128 2.34 12.97 18.99
N GLU A 129 2.83 12.64 20.19
CA GLU A 129 3.42 13.63 21.11
C GLU A 129 4.69 14.27 20.51
N ARG A 130 5.47 13.51 19.73
CA ARG A 130 6.79 13.89 19.21
C ARG A 130 6.79 14.12 17.69
N ALA A 131 5.86 13.52 16.95
CA ALA A 131 5.78 13.58 15.50
C ALA A 131 4.39 13.99 15.02
N GLN A 132 4.29 14.39 13.77
CA GLN A 132 3.01 14.56 13.07
C GLN A 132 2.67 13.24 12.38
N VAL A 133 1.39 12.91 12.24
CA VAL A 133 0.94 11.68 11.58
C VAL A 133 0.06 12.02 10.38
N VAL A 134 0.30 11.35 9.27
CA VAL A 134 -0.52 11.42 8.04
C VAL A 134 -0.73 9.99 7.53
N VAL A 135 -1.94 9.64 7.17
CA VAL A 135 -2.25 8.38 6.50
C VAL A 135 -2.22 8.60 4.98
N LEU A 136 -1.43 7.80 4.27
CA LEU A 136 -1.28 7.86 2.81
C LEU A 136 -1.62 6.49 2.21
N THR A 137 -2.84 6.33 1.72
CA THR A 137 -3.39 5.02 1.29
C THR A 137 -3.93 5.04 -0.14
N ASN A 138 -3.83 3.92 -0.85
CA ASN A 138 -4.35 3.77 -2.22
C ASN A 138 -5.85 3.43 -2.24
N VAL A 139 -6.62 3.91 -1.27
CA VAL A 139 -8.08 3.83 -1.30
C VAL A 139 -8.64 4.71 -2.45
N PRO A 140 -9.69 4.28 -3.17
CA PRO A 140 -10.34 5.14 -4.15
C PRO A 140 -10.78 6.47 -3.51
N LEU A 141 -10.61 7.57 -4.25
CA LEU A 141 -10.90 8.93 -3.72
C LEU A 141 -12.33 9.06 -3.18
N GLU A 142 -13.28 8.41 -3.85
CA GLU A 142 -14.69 8.38 -3.48
C GLU A 142 -14.95 7.67 -2.14
N GLN A 143 -14.03 6.81 -1.71
CA GLN A 143 -14.10 6.08 -0.44
C GLN A 143 -13.28 6.74 0.68
N LYS A 144 -12.59 7.84 0.40
CA LYS A 144 -11.75 8.55 1.39
C LYS A 144 -12.51 8.87 2.69
N ALA A 145 -13.69 9.47 2.58
CA ALA A 145 -14.48 9.83 3.76
C ALA A 145 -14.89 8.61 4.62
N LYS A 146 -15.18 7.47 3.98
CA LYS A 146 -15.44 6.21 4.70
C LYS A 146 -14.18 5.67 5.39
N ARG A 147 -13.02 5.80 4.75
CA ARG A 147 -11.72 5.43 5.35
C ARG A 147 -11.40 6.30 6.56
N GLU A 148 -11.60 7.60 6.47
CA GLU A 148 -11.43 8.54 7.58
C GLU A 148 -12.37 8.19 8.75
N ALA A 149 -13.63 7.89 8.47
CA ALA A 149 -14.60 7.48 9.48
C ALA A 149 -14.20 6.13 10.14
N CYS A 150 -13.78 5.14 9.37
CA CYS A 150 -13.31 3.86 9.88
C CYS A 150 -12.10 4.04 10.83
N LEU A 151 -11.08 4.75 10.39
CA LEU A 151 -9.89 5.02 11.19
C LEU A 151 -10.24 5.83 12.45
N GLY A 152 -11.07 6.86 12.33
CA GLY A 152 -11.54 7.67 13.46
C GLY A 152 -12.30 6.85 14.52
N ALA A 153 -13.15 5.91 14.10
CA ALA A 153 -13.85 4.99 15.01
C ALA A 153 -12.90 4.09 15.81
N HIS A 154 -11.70 3.84 15.29
CA HIS A 154 -10.65 3.06 15.93
C HIS A 154 -9.61 3.92 16.68
N GLY A 155 -9.88 5.22 16.91
CA GLY A 155 -8.94 6.10 17.61
C GLY A 155 -7.76 6.57 16.77
N ILE A 156 -7.88 6.56 15.43
CA ILE A 156 -6.87 7.01 14.48
C ILE A 156 -7.42 8.25 13.72
N PRO A 157 -7.45 9.45 14.34
CA PRO A 157 -8.14 10.62 13.79
C PRO A 157 -7.26 11.47 12.86
N TRP A 158 -6.12 10.97 12.41
CA TRP A 158 -5.17 11.76 11.61
C TRP A 158 -5.62 11.91 10.15
N PRO A 159 -5.14 12.97 9.46
CA PRO A 159 -5.52 13.25 8.07
C PRO A 159 -5.22 12.06 7.15
N VAL A 160 -6.15 11.76 6.26
CA VAL A 160 -6.01 10.72 5.22
C VAL A 160 -5.80 11.38 3.86
N ILE A 161 -4.84 10.89 3.12
CA ILE A 161 -4.61 11.21 1.70
C ILE A 161 -4.97 9.97 0.89
N ALA A 162 -5.98 10.08 0.03
CA ALA A 162 -6.29 9.07 -0.97
C ALA A 162 -5.28 9.21 -2.12
N ASN A 163 -4.27 8.35 -2.11
CA ASN A 163 -3.22 8.31 -3.12
C ASN A 163 -3.64 7.44 -4.32
N LYS A 164 -2.93 7.63 -5.42
CA LYS A 164 -3.07 6.79 -6.61
C LYS A 164 -1.71 6.48 -7.20
N GLY A 165 -1.39 5.20 -7.33
CA GLY A 165 -0.10 4.75 -7.85
C GLY A 165 0.99 4.66 -6.77
N LEU A 166 2.26 4.85 -7.17
CA LEU A 166 3.39 4.80 -6.25
C LEU A 166 3.38 5.97 -5.27
N LYS A 167 3.90 5.75 -4.05
CA LYS A 167 3.84 6.72 -2.95
C LYS A 167 5.07 7.65 -2.87
N GLY A 168 6.13 7.38 -3.64
CA GLY A 168 7.40 8.12 -3.55
C GLY A 168 7.27 9.62 -3.75
N GLY A 169 6.57 10.04 -4.82
CA GLY A 169 6.37 11.47 -5.10
C GLY A 169 5.58 12.18 -4.00
N ALA A 170 4.53 11.54 -3.46
CA ALA A 170 3.72 12.09 -2.38
C ALA A 170 4.54 12.24 -1.09
N VAL A 171 5.30 11.21 -0.68
CA VAL A 171 6.17 11.26 0.51
C VAL A 171 7.24 12.35 0.36
N ARG A 172 7.88 12.46 -0.81
CA ARG A 172 8.85 13.54 -1.07
C ARG A 172 8.23 14.93 -0.92
N ARG A 173 7.00 15.14 -1.43
CA ARG A 173 6.29 16.41 -1.29
C ARG A 173 5.96 16.72 0.16
N LEU A 174 5.54 15.74 0.94
CA LEU A 174 5.28 15.86 2.38
C LEU A 174 6.59 16.17 3.14
N ALA A 175 7.67 15.46 2.86
CA ALA A 175 8.99 15.66 3.47
C ALA A 175 9.52 17.07 3.27
N ALA A 176 9.37 17.63 2.08
CA ALA A 176 9.77 19.00 1.77
C ALA A 176 9.02 20.07 2.57
N ARG A 177 7.87 19.74 3.16
CA ARG A 177 7.08 20.68 3.97
C ARG A 177 7.46 20.65 5.45
N VAL A 178 8.06 19.58 5.94
CA VAL A 178 8.39 19.44 7.36
C VAL A 178 9.87 19.73 7.65
N GLU A 179 10.78 19.41 6.73
CA GLU A 179 12.25 19.57 6.91
C GLU A 179 12.73 18.98 8.25
N ALA A 180 12.26 17.79 8.56
CA ALA A 180 12.52 17.03 9.79
C ALA A 180 12.52 15.53 9.43
N PRO A 181 12.92 14.64 10.35
CA PRO A 181 12.87 13.19 10.10
C PRO A 181 11.51 12.72 9.59
N VAL A 182 11.51 11.85 8.57
CA VAL A 182 10.30 11.27 8.00
C VAL A 182 10.38 9.76 8.13
N PHE A 183 9.30 9.16 8.62
CA PHE A 183 9.09 7.72 8.71
C PHE A 183 7.99 7.32 7.74
N PHE A 184 8.20 6.24 7.00
CA PHE A 184 7.21 5.71 6.08
C PHE A 184 6.98 4.22 6.35
N LEU A 185 5.71 3.86 6.63
CA LEU A 185 5.28 2.50 6.90
C LEU A 185 4.38 2.03 5.76
N ASP A 186 4.66 0.87 5.17
CA ASP A 186 3.89 0.31 4.06
C ASP A 186 4.14 -1.21 3.98
N ASP A 187 3.13 -1.97 3.52
CA ASP A 187 3.23 -3.42 3.32
C ASP A 187 3.74 -3.77 1.91
N ILE A 188 3.66 -2.84 0.96
CA ILE A 188 3.98 -3.06 -0.45
C ILE A 188 5.46 -2.70 -0.73
N PRO A 189 6.33 -3.68 -1.08
CA PRO A 189 7.75 -3.42 -1.37
C PRO A 189 7.99 -2.37 -2.45
N HIS A 190 7.11 -2.29 -3.46
CA HIS A 190 7.24 -1.30 -4.54
C HIS A 190 7.03 0.14 -4.05
N ASN A 191 6.17 0.36 -3.05
CA ASN A 191 6.00 1.67 -2.43
C ASN A 191 7.25 2.07 -1.66
N LEU A 192 7.80 1.16 -0.85
CA LEU A 192 9.08 1.39 -0.13
C LEU A 192 10.21 1.73 -1.10
N THR A 193 10.37 0.94 -2.17
CA THR A 193 11.36 1.24 -3.22
C THR A 193 11.12 2.59 -3.89
N SER A 194 9.87 2.98 -4.13
CA SER A 194 9.57 4.29 -4.73
C SER A 194 9.92 5.43 -3.80
N VAL A 195 9.67 5.28 -2.49
CA VAL A 195 10.04 6.28 -1.48
C VAL A 195 11.56 6.37 -1.33
N ALA A 196 12.27 5.24 -1.26
CA ALA A 196 13.73 5.21 -1.23
C ALA A 196 14.36 6.01 -2.38
N LYS A 197 13.80 5.89 -3.59
CA LYS A 197 14.26 6.63 -4.78
C LYS A 197 13.86 8.10 -4.77
N ALA A 198 12.69 8.42 -4.22
CA ALA A 198 12.17 9.78 -4.23
C ALA A 198 12.73 10.65 -3.11
N HIS A 199 12.99 10.07 -1.92
CA HIS A 199 13.48 10.78 -0.74
C HIS A 199 14.31 9.83 0.14
N MET A 200 15.59 9.75 -0.14
CA MET A 200 16.56 8.86 0.52
C MET A 200 16.65 8.99 2.07
N PRO A 201 16.48 10.19 2.68
CA PRO A 201 16.54 10.32 4.15
C PRO A 201 15.35 9.72 4.90
N THR A 202 14.30 9.22 4.22
CA THR A 202 13.14 8.62 4.89
C THR A 202 13.51 7.31 5.57
N HIS A 203 13.13 7.14 6.84
CA HIS A 203 13.18 5.85 7.52
C HIS A 203 12.07 4.94 7.00
N LEU A 204 12.42 3.85 6.34
CA LEU A 204 11.50 2.94 5.67
C LEU A 204 11.22 1.72 6.54
N ILE A 205 9.95 1.52 6.88
CA ILE A 205 9.48 0.40 7.70
C ILE A 205 8.56 -0.46 6.84
N HIS A 206 9.00 -1.69 6.55
CA HIS A 206 8.17 -2.69 5.91
C HIS A 206 7.28 -3.34 6.98
N PHE A 207 6.02 -2.94 7.02
CA PHE A 207 5.05 -3.42 8.00
C PHE A 207 4.00 -4.28 7.30
N ILE A 208 3.77 -5.51 7.77
CA ILE A 208 2.72 -6.40 7.25
C ILE A 208 1.94 -6.97 8.42
N ALA A 209 0.68 -6.55 8.60
CA ALA A 209 -0.12 -6.96 9.75
C ALA A 209 -0.47 -8.46 9.71
N ASP A 210 -0.85 -9.01 8.56
CA ASP A 210 -1.22 -10.42 8.46
C ASP A 210 0.03 -11.33 8.46
N PRO A 211 0.16 -12.22 9.46
CA PRO A 211 1.32 -13.10 9.57
C PRO A 211 1.43 -14.13 8.44
N ARG A 212 0.34 -14.39 7.72
CA ARG A 212 0.34 -15.29 6.54
C ARG A 212 1.02 -14.59 5.37
N LEU A 213 0.69 -13.31 5.13
CA LEU A 213 1.34 -12.49 4.11
C LEU A 213 2.82 -12.26 4.43
N SER A 214 3.13 -11.94 5.68
CA SER A 214 4.51 -11.73 6.11
C SER A 214 5.41 -12.94 5.91
N LYS A 215 4.87 -14.16 5.99
CA LYS A 215 5.62 -15.40 5.69
C LYS A 215 5.89 -15.60 4.20
N LEU A 216 5.05 -15.03 3.33
CA LEU A 216 5.21 -15.12 1.87
C LEU A 216 6.18 -14.08 1.32
N LEU A 217 6.35 -12.96 2.06
CA LEU A 217 7.28 -11.89 1.74
C LEU A 217 8.33 -11.77 2.84
N GLY A 218 9.59 -11.89 2.46
CA GLY A 218 10.68 -11.45 3.32
C GLY A 218 10.71 -9.91 3.46
N PRO A 219 11.68 -9.36 4.25
CA PRO A 219 11.88 -7.92 4.32
C PRO A 219 12.05 -7.28 2.94
N ALA A 220 11.39 -6.15 2.70
CA ALA A 220 11.59 -5.41 1.47
C ALA A 220 13.03 -4.94 1.35
N LYS A 221 13.61 -5.01 0.14
CA LYS A 221 15.03 -4.74 -0.13
C LYS A 221 15.49 -3.36 0.40
N ASP A 222 14.62 -2.36 0.30
CA ASP A 222 14.94 -0.98 0.65
C ASP A 222 14.47 -0.62 2.07
N SER A 223 13.87 -1.57 2.83
CA SER A 223 13.41 -1.30 4.19
C SER A 223 14.58 -1.26 5.19
N HIS A 224 14.52 -0.33 6.13
CA HIS A 224 15.44 -0.21 7.24
C HIS A 224 15.01 -1.07 8.44
N PHE A 225 13.72 -1.39 8.52
CA PHE A 225 13.10 -2.23 9.53
C PHE A 225 11.95 -3.03 8.94
N HIS A 226 11.73 -4.26 9.44
CA HIS A 226 10.62 -5.11 9.05
C HIS A 226 9.94 -5.67 10.30
N THR A 227 8.61 -5.58 10.36
CA THR A 227 7.83 -6.06 11.49
C THR A 227 6.37 -6.32 11.12
N THR A 228 5.69 -7.10 11.98
CA THR A 228 4.24 -7.35 11.96
C THR A 228 3.55 -6.74 13.19
N GLU A 229 4.31 -6.03 14.06
CA GLU A 229 3.84 -5.60 15.37
C GLU A 229 4.08 -4.09 15.57
N TRP A 230 3.03 -3.36 15.94
CA TRP A 230 3.11 -1.93 16.20
C TRP A 230 4.01 -1.58 17.39
N SER A 231 4.07 -2.42 18.42
CA SER A 231 5.00 -2.22 19.54
C SER A 231 6.45 -2.12 19.08
N LYS A 232 6.86 -2.98 18.15
CA LYS A 232 8.22 -2.98 17.58
C LYS A 232 8.44 -1.81 16.61
N ALA A 233 7.45 -1.48 15.78
CA ALA A 233 7.52 -0.32 14.89
C ALA A 233 7.65 0.98 15.71
N ARG A 234 6.87 1.12 16.79
CA ARG A 234 6.96 2.25 17.73
C ARG A 234 8.34 2.36 18.33
N THR A 235 8.89 1.30 18.90
CA THR A 235 10.25 1.30 19.49
C THR A 235 11.30 1.76 18.49
N PHE A 236 11.26 1.22 17.25
CA PHE A 236 12.18 1.64 16.19
C PHE A 236 12.07 3.14 15.88
N ILE A 237 10.84 3.67 15.78
CA ILE A 237 10.62 5.10 15.51
C ILE A 237 11.14 5.95 16.66
N GLU A 238 10.81 5.59 17.91
CA GLU A 238 11.25 6.32 19.11
C GLU A 238 12.79 6.36 19.24
N GLU A 239 13.48 5.25 18.96
CA GLU A 239 14.95 5.19 18.94
C GLU A 239 15.54 6.11 17.88
N LYS A 240 14.96 6.14 16.67
CA LYS A 240 15.44 7.04 15.60
C LYS A 240 15.17 8.51 15.93
N LEU A 241 13.99 8.84 16.45
CA LEU A 241 13.68 10.19 16.92
C LEU A 241 14.68 10.65 17.98
N ALA A 242 14.96 9.81 18.98
CA ALA A 242 15.93 10.13 20.03
C ALA A 242 17.36 10.32 19.50
N ALA A 243 17.80 9.46 18.56
CA ALA A 243 19.11 9.57 17.92
C ALA A 243 19.29 10.86 17.10
N GLU A 244 18.20 11.42 16.59
CA GLU A 244 18.18 12.66 15.80
C GLU A 244 17.79 13.89 16.62
N GLY A 245 17.63 13.76 17.94
CA GLY A 245 17.43 14.87 18.87
C GLY A 245 15.97 15.35 19.02
N PHE A 246 15.00 14.50 18.69
CA PHE A 246 13.56 14.76 18.81
C PHE A 246 12.90 13.99 19.95
#